data_7881797ea2f7c28bf6f6e45bbd5b0375
#
_entry.id   7881797ea2f7c28bf6f6e45bbd5b0375
#
_cell.length_a   1.000
_cell.length_b   1.000
_cell.length_c   1.000
_cell.angle_alpha   90.00
_cell.angle_beta   90.00
_cell.angle_gamma   90.00
#
_symmetry.space_group_name_H-M   'P 1'
#
loop_
_entity.id
_entity.type
_entity.pdbx_description
1 polymer ?
#
loop_
_entity_poly.entity_id
_entity_poly.type
_entity_poly.pdbx_seq_one_letter_code
_entity_poly.pdbx_strand_id
1 'polypeptide(L)'
;NTYFHHTPNEIYLDGNSLGKLPLQAKADIRQAIDSQWGQNLIRSWNDHWLDLPKRLENKLAQLLGADPDELKVGESTSVNLYKLIHALLSSKITPNNLVTDSLNFPTDVYVMEGLAKQLKCNPLIIVNYSSDLKADLTLLKKEIEKQPGIICLSLVAYKSAWLYPMKSLNEFAEENNSIIVWDLSHAAGVVDIDLHLSKTKIALGCTYKFLNGGPGAPAFIYIQKDLITKLHSPIQGWFGHQSPFDFSLPYIPAEGISRFDAGTPQVLSLIAMEAGIDLSLKAGITNIRKKSKDQTAYMIDLIDSKLTPLGFEIETPLSQEERGSHVTLKHQECWRVCKALIQGKDSGVKVIPDFRPPNYLRLGIAPIYTSFVDILRAIERVKEIMVTQEYFNIDNERPTVT
;
A
#
# COMPACT_ATOMS: atom_id res chain seq x y z
N ASN A 1 -9.39 20.23 9.91
CA ASN A 1 -8.44 19.12 9.93
C ASN A 1 -7.29 19.42 10.89
N THR A 2 -7.52 19.14 12.18
CA THR A 2 -6.62 19.55 13.29
C THR A 2 -5.45 18.58 13.52
N TYR A 3 -5.43 17.44 12.83
CA TYR A 3 -4.43 16.39 13.07
C TYR A 3 -3.32 16.32 12.01
N PHE A 4 -3.52 16.90 10.85
CA PHE A 4 -2.59 16.86 9.73
C PHE A 4 -2.08 18.25 9.37
N HIS A 5 -0.86 18.31 8.83
CA HIS A 5 -0.37 19.55 8.22
C HIS A 5 -1.29 19.98 7.09
N HIS A 6 -1.62 21.27 7.05
CA HIS A 6 -2.53 21.84 6.08
C HIS A 6 -1.88 23.03 5.37
N THR A 7 -1.89 22.99 4.05
CA THR A 7 -1.54 24.15 3.21
C THR A 7 -2.84 24.83 2.80
N PRO A 8 -3.01 26.13 3.07
CA PRO A 8 -4.20 26.87 2.65
C PRO A 8 -4.46 26.74 1.15
N ASN A 9 -5.71 26.59 0.75
CA ASN A 9 -6.16 26.44 -0.64
C ASN A 9 -5.55 25.25 -1.42
N GLU A 10 -4.97 24.26 -0.73
CA GLU A 10 -4.47 23.04 -1.34
C GLU A 10 -5.37 21.84 -0.99
N ILE A 11 -5.83 21.15 -2.03
CA ILE A 11 -6.58 19.89 -1.93
C ILE A 11 -5.65 18.75 -2.34
N TYR A 12 -5.33 17.87 -1.39
CA TYR A 12 -4.43 16.76 -1.63
C TYR A 12 -5.23 15.48 -1.91
N LEU A 13 -5.13 14.99 -3.14
CA LEU A 13 -5.79 13.77 -3.64
C LEU A 13 -4.78 12.76 -4.19
N ASP A 14 -3.62 12.64 -3.52
CA ASP A 14 -2.59 11.64 -3.83
C ASP A 14 -2.18 10.82 -2.59
N GLY A 15 -3.12 10.61 -1.67
CA GLY A 15 -2.90 9.78 -0.49
C GLY A 15 -2.60 8.31 -0.79
N ASN A 16 -2.89 7.86 -2.00
CA ASN A 16 -2.55 6.55 -2.53
C ASN A 16 -1.08 6.45 -3.03
N SER A 17 -0.34 7.56 -3.08
CA SER A 17 1.10 7.59 -3.36
C SER A 17 1.91 7.93 -2.10
N LEU A 18 1.49 8.96 -1.35
CA LEU A 18 2.08 9.37 -0.08
C LEU A 18 0.99 9.94 0.84
N GLY A 19 0.95 9.52 2.09
CA GLY A 19 0.07 10.10 3.10
C GLY A 19 0.50 11.49 3.57
N LYS A 20 -0.45 12.30 4.06
CA LYS A 20 -0.15 13.61 4.66
C LYS A 20 0.63 13.47 5.97
N LEU A 21 1.42 14.50 6.31
CA LEU A 21 2.16 14.57 7.57
C LEU A 21 1.21 14.73 8.77
N PRO A 22 1.13 13.76 9.69
CA PRO A 22 0.48 13.95 10.98
C PRO A 22 1.26 14.97 11.83
N LEU A 23 0.57 15.88 12.50
CA LEU A 23 1.24 16.88 13.34
C LEU A 23 1.97 16.23 14.52
N GLN A 24 1.45 15.14 15.06
CA GLN A 24 2.11 14.38 16.11
C GLN A 24 3.41 13.76 15.61
N ALA A 25 3.46 13.18 14.40
CA ALA A 25 4.69 12.66 13.82
C ALA A 25 5.81 13.71 13.76
N LYS A 26 5.45 14.96 13.40
CA LYS A 26 6.40 16.07 13.39
C LYS A 26 6.97 16.37 14.79
N ALA A 27 6.15 16.30 15.82
CA ALA A 27 6.57 16.50 17.20
C ALA A 27 7.46 15.36 17.70
N ASP A 28 7.06 14.12 17.44
CA ASP A 28 7.77 12.92 17.90
C ASP A 28 9.14 12.77 17.23
N ILE A 29 9.25 13.06 15.94
CA ILE A 29 10.54 13.06 15.24
C ILE A 29 11.48 14.12 15.81
N ARG A 30 10.98 15.33 16.11
CA ARG A 30 11.80 16.38 16.73
C ARG A 30 12.30 15.94 18.10
N GLN A 31 11.43 15.40 18.93
CA GLN A 31 11.82 14.86 20.23
C GLN A 31 12.85 13.72 20.08
N ALA A 32 12.66 12.84 19.13
CA ALA A 32 13.61 11.76 18.87
C ALA A 32 15.00 12.29 18.46
N ILE A 33 15.04 13.30 17.61
CA ILE A 33 16.29 13.93 17.17
C ILE A 33 16.96 14.68 18.34
N ASP A 34 16.21 15.56 19.02
CA ASP A 34 16.78 16.48 20.02
C ASP A 34 17.17 15.74 21.30
N SER A 35 16.32 14.85 21.78
CA SER A 35 16.45 14.19 23.09
C SER A 35 17.03 12.78 22.97
N GLN A 36 16.32 11.91 22.25
CA GLN A 36 16.71 10.49 22.26
C GLN A 36 18.05 10.29 21.55
N TRP A 37 18.22 10.86 20.36
CA TRP A 37 19.49 10.77 19.64
C TRP A 37 20.49 11.81 20.13
N GLY A 38 20.12 13.10 20.18
CA GLY A 38 21.06 14.19 20.48
C GLY A 38 21.64 14.15 21.88
N GLN A 39 20.84 13.77 22.89
CA GLN A 39 21.26 13.79 24.30
C GLN A 39 21.53 12.40 24.86
N ASN A 40 20.63 11.43 24.61
CA ASN A 40 20.72 10.12 25.23
C ASN A 40 21.62 9.15 24.44
N LEU A 41 21.78 9.35 23.12
CA LEU A 41 22.63 8.53 22.25
C LEU A 41 22.28 7.02 22.38
N ILE A 42 23.30 6.19 22.60
CA ILE A 42 23.14 4.72 22.66
C ILE A 42 22.21 4.25 23.78
N ARG A 43 22.00 5.03 24.83
CA ARG A 43 21.11 4.67 25.96
C ARG A 43 19.64 4.59 25.51
N SER A 44 19.26 5.34 24.47
CA SER A 44 17.90 5.32 23.92
C SER A 44 17.47 3.97 23.37
N TRP A 45 18.39 3.04 23.11
CA TRP A 45 18.03 1.66 22.79
C TRP A 45 17.18 1.05 23.88
N ASN A 46 17.64 1.05 25.12
CA ASN A 46 16.91 0.45 26.23
C ASN A 46 15.68 1.26 26.65
N ASP A 47 15.78 2.60 26.56
CA ASP A 47 14.73 3.49 27.05
C ASP A 47 13.53 3.60 26.08
N HIS A 48 13.77 3.46 24.75
CA HIS A 48 12.75 3.82 23.76
C HIS A 48 12.71 2.94 22.51
N TRP A 49 13.85 2.47 21.97
CA TRP A 49 13.93 1.98 20.60
C TRP A 49 13.73 0.48 20.46
N LEU A 50 14.09 -0.33 21.46
CA LEU A 50 13.95 -1.80 21.38
C LEU A 50 12.48 -2.23 21.31
N ASP A 51 11.61 -1.55 22.05
CA ASP A 51 10.19 -1.90 22.11
C ASP A 51 9.36 -1.28 20.99
N LEU A 52 9.92 -0.32 20.25
CA LEU A 52 9.19 0.44 19.23
C LEU A 52 8.62 -0.45 18.10
N PRO A 53 9.37 -1.38 17.49
CA PRO A 53 8.82 -2.28 16.48
C PRO A 53 7.63 -3.09 17.02
N LYS A 54 7.77 -3.68 18.21
CA LYS A 54 6.70 -4.51 18.82
C LYS A 54 5.44 -3.71 19.11
N ARG A 55 5.58 -2.48 19.56
CA ARG A 55 4.45 -1.57 19.80
C ARG A 55 3.70 -1.28 18.51
N LEU A 56 4.41 -1.06 17.40
CA LEU A 56 3.82 -0.83 16.08
C LEU A 56 3.16 -2.09 15.50
N GLU A 57 3.79 -3.25 15.68
CA GLU A 57 3.22 -4.55 15.31
C GLU A 57 1.87 -4.80 16.00
N ASN A 58 1.79 -4.52 17.33
CA ASN A 58 0.54 -4.64 18.08
C ASN A 58 -0.57 -3.72 17.50
N LYS A 59 -0.22 -2.48 17.16
CA LYS A 59 -1.16 -1.52 16.57
C LYS A 59 -1.62 -1.92 15.17
N LEU A 60 -0.70 -2.39 14.34
CA LEU A 60 -1.04 -2.90 12.99
C LEU A 60 -1.87 -4.17 13.05
N ALA A 61 -1.58 -5.09 13.99
CA ALA A 61 -2.37 -6.29 14.20
C ALA A 61 -3.83 -5.95 14.48
N GLN A 62 -4.07 -5.00 15.39
CA GLN A 62 -5.42 -4.52 15.69
C GLN A 62 -6.10 -3.91 14.45
N LEU A 63 -5.36 -3.19 13.62
CA LEU A 63 -5.91 -2.52 12.41
C LEU A 63 -6.24 -3.52 11.30
N LEU A 64 -5.51 -4.63 11.22
CA LEU A 64 -5.59 -5.60 10.12
C LEU A 64 -6.28 -6.92 10.50
N GLY A 65 -6.80 -7.06 11.72
CA GLY A 65 -7.46 -8.29 12.18
C GLY A 65 -6.49 -9.48 12.22
N ALA A 66 -5.36 -9.31 12.91
CA ALA A 66 -4.30 -10.31 13.05
C ALA A 66 -3.83 -10.39 14.52
N ASP A 67 -3.06 -11.43 14.86
CA ASP A 67 -2.35 -11.48 16.13
C ASP A 67 -1.00 -10.73 16.04
N PRO A 68 -0.55 -10.07 17.13
CA PRO A 68 0.70 -9.32 17.11
C PRO A 68 1.96 -10.14 16.82
N ASP A 69 1.94 -11.45 17.04
CA ASP A 69 3.04 -12.37 16.78
C ASP A 69 3.04 -12.92 15.34
N GLU A 70 2.09 -12.50 14.52
CA GLU A 70 2.01 -12.79 13.09
C GLU A 70 2.48 -11.61 12.20
N LEU A 71 2.74 -10.45 12.81
CA LEU A 71 3.14 -9.22 12.10
C LEU A 71 4.57 -8.83 12.44
N LYS A 72 5.28 -8.32 11.43
CA LYS A 72 6.60 -7.75 11.56
C LYS A 72 6.72 -6.46 10.77
N VAL A 73 7.28 -5.42 11.39
CA VAL A 73 7.50 -4.12 10.77
C VAL A 73 9.00 -3.95 10.50
N GLY A 74 9.32 -3.66 9.26
CA GLY A 74 10.70 -3.41 8.84
C GLY A 74 10.83 -3.43 7.32
N GLU A 75 11.98 -3.05 6.83
CA GLU A 75 12.36 -3.07 5.43
C GLU A 75 11.41 -2.29 4.48
N SER A 76 11.66 -2.37 3.20
CA SER A 76 10.75 -1.90 2.16
C SER A 76 9.82 -3.03 1.69
N THR A 77 8.73 -2.67 1.02
CA THR A 77 7.80 -3.63 0.39
C THR A 77 8.56 -4.60 -0.53
N SER A 78 9.49 -4.10 -1.35
CA SER A 78 10.25 -4.93 -2.28
C SER A 78 11.15 -5.95 -1.57
N VAL A 79 11.84 -5.54 -0.50
CA VAL A 79 12.69 -6.46 0.31
C VAL A 79 11.82 -7.48 1.04
N ASN A 80 10.70 -7.06 1.59
CA ASN A 80 9.76 -7.96 2.26
C ASN A 80 9.14 -8.97 1.29
N LEU A 81 8.75 -8.55 0.09
CA LEU A 81 8.26 -9.46 -0.94
C LEU A 81 9.33 -10.49 -1.33
N TYR A 82 10.57 -10.04 -1.53
CA TYR A 82 11.69 -10.94 -1.79
C TYR A 82 11.84 -11.98 -0.68
N LYS A 83 11.83 -11.57 0.59
CA LYS A 83 11.95 -12.47 1.74
C LYS A 83 10.82 -13.50 1.77
N LEU A 84 9.57 -13.07 1.56
CA LEU A 84 8.40 -13.94 1.63
C LEU A 84 8.36 -14.95 0.48
N ILE A 85 8.52 -14.52 -0.77
CA ILE A 85 8.50 -15.40 -1.93
C ILE A 85 9.68 -16.38 -1.89
N HIS A 86 10.88 -15.92 -1.53
CA HIS A 86 12.05 -16.79 -1.37
C HIS A 86 11.80 -17.85 -0.29
N ALA A 87 11.28 -17.46 0.86
CA ALA A 87 10.97 -18.38 1.96
C ALA A 87 9.95 -19.44 1.55
N LEU A 88 8.91 -19.05 0.81
CA LEU A 88 7.90 -19.96 0.28
C LEU A 88 8.50 -20.95 -0.73
N LEU A 89 9.27 -20.48 -1.71
CA LEU A 89 9.92 -21.32 -2.72
C LEU A 89 10.88 -22.32 -2.06
N SER A 90 11.60 -21.90 -1.04
CA SER A 90 12.56 -22.75 -0.32
C SER A 90 11.90 -23.77 0.60
N SER A 91 10.71 -23.50 1.11
CA SER A 91 9.99 -24.35 2.07
C SER A 91 9.34 -25.58 1.45
N LYS A 92 9.04 -25.52 0.14
CA LYS A 92 8.33 -26.57 -0.63
C LYS A 92 6.94 -26.94 -0.07
N ILE A 93 6.29 -26.02 0.63
CA ILE A 93 4.91 -26.21 1.16
C ILE A 93 3.85 -26.09 0.06
N THR A 94 4.21 -25.51 -1.09
CA THR A 94 3.41 -25.47 -2.31
C THR A 94 4.28 -25.85 -3.51
N PRO A 95 3.71 -26.17 -4.67
CA PRO A 95 4.45 -26.26 -5.92
C PRO A 95 5.22 -24.96 -6.22
N ASN A 96 6.38 -25.06 -6.86
CA ASN A 96 7.29 -23.94 -7.13
C ASN A 96 6.91 -23.12 -8.39
N ASN A 97 5.63 -23.03 -8.73
CA ASN A 97 5.18 -22.12 -9.76
C ASN A 97 4.94 -20.73 -9.16
N LEU A 98 5.25 -19.71 -9.93
CA LEU A 98 4.98 -18.31 -9.59
C LEU A 98 3.93 -17.76 -10.53
N VAL A 99 2.84 -17.23 -9.98
CA VAL A 99 1.73 -16.65 -10.73
C VAL A 99 1.43 -15.23 -10.24
N THR A 100 1.20 -14.33 -11.16
CA THR A 100 0.69 -12.99 -10.89
C THR A 100 -0.21 -12.56 -12.02
N ASP A 101 -0.71 -11.34 -12.00
CA ASP A 101 -1.51 -10.80 -13.09
C ASP A 101 -1.02 -9.43 -13.59
N SER A 102 -1.61 -8.97 -14.69
CA SER A 102 -1.25 -7.71 -15.34
C SER A 102 -1.70 -6.46 -14.58
N LEU A 103 -2.50 -6.61 -13.51
CA LEU A 103 -2.93 -5.49 -12.65
C LEU A 103 -2.01 -5.28 -11.46
N ASN A 104 -1.10 -6.22 -11.20
CA ASN A 104 -0.18 -6.11 -10.08
C ASN A 104 0.81 -4.95 -10.25
N PHE A 105 1.35 -4.46 -9.14
CA PHE A 105 2.34 -3.39 -9.20
C PHE A 105 3.63 -3.89 -9.85
N PRO A 106 4.26 -3.12 -10.77
CA PRO A 106 5.40 -3.61 -11.54
C PRO A 106 6.57 -4.16 -10.71
N THR A 107 6.83 -3.57 -9.53
CA THR A 107 7.89 -4.05 -8.63
C THR A 107 7.67 -5.48 -8.18
N ASP A 108 6.43 -5.89 -7.93
CA ASP A 108 6.11 -7.24 -7.49
C ASP A 108 6.44 -8.26 -8.59
N VAL A 109 6.09 -7.91 -9.83
CA VAL A 109 6.45 -8.69 -11.02
C VAL A 109 7.98 -8.81 -11.13
N TYR A 110 8.72 -7.70 -11.00
CA TYR A 110 10.19 -7.70 -11.12
C TYR A 110 10.87 -8.56 -10.05
N VAL A 111 10.39 -8.50 -8.79
CA VAL A 111 10.91 -9.31 -7.69
C VAL A 111 10.66 -10.79 -7.96
N MET A 112 9.45 -11.15 -8.40
CA MET A 112 9.11 -12.55 -8.71
C MET A 112 9.92 -13.09 -9.88
N GLU A 113 10.07 -12.31 -10.97
CA GLU A 113 10.93 -12.70 -12.10
C GLU A 113 12.39 -12.86 -11.70
N GLY A 114 12.89 -11.96 -10.87
CA GLY A 114 14.25 -12.02 -10.32
C GLY A 114 14.49 -13.31 -9.54
N LEU A 115 13.54 -13.66 -8.65
CA LEU A 115 13.60 -14.89 -7.87
C LEU A 115 13.47 -16.15 -8.72
N ALA A 116 12.57 -16.17 -9.71
CA ALA A 116 12.45 -17.31 -10.63
C ALA A 116 13.79 -17.61 -11.32
N LYS A 117 14.49 -16.57 -11.77
CA LYS A 117 15.82 -16.70 -12.39
C LYS A 117 16.89 -17.15 -11.38
N GLN A 118 16.92 -16.53 -10.20
CA GLN A 118 17.92 -16.82 -9.15
C GLN A 118 17.82 -18.26 -8.63
N LEU A 119 16.60 -18.72 -8.36
CA LEU A 119 16.35 -20.05 -7.79
C LEU A 119 16.11 -21.13 -8.86
N LYS A 120 16.22 -20.78 -10.15
CA LYS A 120 16.01 -21.69 -11.30
C LYS A 120 14.64 -22.38 -11.25
N CYS A 121 13.61 -21.65 -10.83
CA CYS A 121 12.21 -22.10 -10.87
C CYS A 121 11.64 -21.98 -12.29
N ASN A 122 10.38 -22.43 -12.45
CA ASN A 122 9.65 -22.17 -13.67
C ASN A 122 9.49 -20.64 -13.90
N PRO A 123 9.45 -20.20 -15.16
CA PRO A 123 9.20 -18.79 -15.47
C PRO A 123 7.93 -18.28 -14.80
N LEU A 124 7.94 -17.01 -14.39
CA LEU A 124 6.76 -16.33 -13.85
C LEU A 124 5.61 -16.34 -14.87
N ILE A 125 4.45 -16.74 -14.43
CA ILE A 125 3.21 -16.70 -15.21
C ILE A 125 2.49 -15.40 -14.90
N ILE A 126 2.26 -14.57 -15.92
CA ILE A 126 1.50 -13.35 -15.82
C ILE A 126 0.16 -13.56 -16.49
N VAL A 127 -0.92 -13.56 -15.72
CA VAL A 127 -2.29 -13.64 -16.25
C VAL A 127 -2.64 -12.28 -16.88
N ASN A 128 -2.75 -12.26 -18.20
CA ASN A 128 -3.08 -11.05 -18.94
C ASN A 128 -4.57 -10.98 -19.18
N TYR A 129 -5.19 -9.90 -18.71
CA TYR A 129 -6.62 -9.64 -18.92
C TYR A 129 -6.85 -8.83 -20.22
N SER A 130 -8.07 -8.88 -20.74
CA SER A 130 -8.47 -8.07 -21.90
C SER A 130 -8.51 -6.56 -21.58
N SER A 131 -8.62 -6.21 -20.30
CA SER A 131 -8.51 -4.85 -19.78
C SER A 131 -7.37 -4.78 -18.77
N ASP A 132 -6.60 -3.70 -18.76
CA ASP A 132 -5.57 -3.42 -17.76
C ASP A 132 -6.13 -2.73 -16.49
N LEU A 133 -7.46 -2.78 -16.30
CA LEU A 133 -8.18 -2.05 -15.25
C LEU A 133 -9.07 -2.95 -14.40
N LYS A 134 -9.50 -4.11 -14.91
CA LYS A 134 -10.37 -5.06 -14.20
C LYS A 134 -9.88 -6.49 -14.40
N ALA A 135 -9.79 -7.25 -13.30
CA ALA A 135 -9.45 -8.66 -13.35
C ALA A 135 -10.58 -9.53 -13.93
N ASP A 136 -10.19 -10.51 -14.73
CA ASP A 136 -11.04 -11.65 -15.05
C ASP A 136 -10.76 -12.78 -14.05
N LEU A 137 -11.62 -12.86 -13.03
CA LEU A 137 -11.46 -13.85 -11.96
C LEU A 137 -11.63 -15.29 -12.47
N THR A 138 -12.36 -15.52 -13.56
CA THR A 138 -12.49 -16.84 -14.16
C THR A 138 -11.18 -17.29 -14.79
N LEU A 139 -10.53 -16.39 -15.53
CA LEU A 139 -9.24 -16.65 -16.12
C LEU A 139 -8.16 -16.85 -15.04
N LEU A 140 -8.16 -16.00 -14.00
CA LEU A 140 -7.22 -16.12 -12.87
C LEU A 140 -7.35 -17.50 -12.19
N LYS A 141 -8.56 -17.91 -11.85
CA LYS A 141 -8.83 -19.20 -11.21
C LYS A 141 -8.38 -20.36 -12.08
N LYS A 142 -8.67 -20.31 -13.39
CA LYS A 142 -8.22 -21.34 -14.34
C LYS A 142 -6.70 -21.48 -14.40
N GLU A 143 -5.97 -20.36 -14.33
CA GLU A 143 -4.51 -20.43 -14.31
C GLU A 143 -3.96 -20.95 -12.96
N ILE A 144 -4.61 -20.65 -11.85
CA ILE A 144 -4.27 -21.23 -10.53
C ILE A 144 -4.48 -22.75 -10.52
N GLU A 145 -5.60 -23.23 -11.07
CA GLU A 145 -5.86 -24.69 -11.20
C GLU A 145 -4.79 -25.40 -12.07
N LYS A 146 -4.41 -24.77 -13.16
CA LYS A 146 -3.45 -25.31 -14.12
C LYS A 146 -2.01 -25.29 -13.60
N GLN A 147 -1.67 -24.27 -12.81
CA GLN A 147 -0.33 -24.01 -12.32
C GLN A 147 -0.37 -23.66 -10.82
N PRO A 148 -0.73 -24.66 -9.97
CA PRO A 148 -0.76 -24.42 -8.53
C PRO A 148 0.61 -24.00 -8.01
N GLY A 149 0.64 -23.08 -7.03
CA GLY A 149 1.88 -22.56 -6.48
C GLY A 149 1.72 -21.30 -5.67
N ILE A 150 2.64 -20.37 -5.84
CA ILE A 150 2.66 -19.09 -5.14
C ILE A 150 2.08 -18.01 -6.06
N ILE A 151 0.99 -17.40 -5.62
CA ILE A 151 0.33 -16.32 -6.33
C ILE A 151 0.64 -15.00 -5.61
N CYS A 152 1.03 -13.94 -6.31
CA CYS A 152 1.17 -12.61 -5.73
C CYS A 152 0.22 -11.64 -6.40
N LEU A 153 -0.64 -10.98 -5.62
CA LEU A 153 -1.64 -10.02 -6.10
C LEU A 153 -1.68 -8.78 -5.21
N SER A 154 -1.81 -7.61 -5.81
CA SER A 154 -2.20 -6.40 -5.07
C SER A 154 -3.68 -6.45 -4.74
N LEU A 155 -4.06 -6.38 -3.46
CA LEU A 155 -5.47 -6.45 -3.04
C LEU A 155 -6.32 -5.35 -3.70
N VAL A 156 -5.74 -4.17 -3.87
CA VAL A 156 -6.33 -3.06 -4.62
C VAL A 156 -5.41 -2.70 -5.77
N ALA A 157 -5.88 -2.89 -7.00
CA ALA A 157 -5.12 -2.57 -8.20
C ALA A 157 -4.76 -1.08 -8.26
N TYR A 158 -3.49 -0.78 -8.51
CA TYR A 158 -2.96 0.58 -8.39
C TYR A 158 -3.47 1.56 -9.47
N LYS A 159 -3.85 1.05 -10.65
CA LYS A 159 -4.41 1.89 -11.73
C LYS A 159 -5.87 2.22 -11.49
N SER A 160 -6.71 1.22 -11.33
CA SER A 160 -8.17 1.35 -11.39
C SER A 160 -8.88 1.39 -10.04
N ALA A 161 -8.18 1.10 -8.95
CA ALA A 161 -8.76 0.80 -7.63
C ALA A 161 -9.58 -0.50 -7.58
N TRP A 162 -9.50 -1.38 -8.58
CA TRP A 162 -10.15 -2.69 -8.51
C TRP A 162 -9.77 -3.43 -7.22
N LEU A 163 -10.77 -3.85 -6.46
CA LEU A 163 -10.62 -4.58 -5.18
C LEU A 163 -10.94 -6.05 -5.39
N TYR A 164 -9.97 -6.91 -5.14
CA TYR A 164 -10.14 -8.36 -5.25
C TYR A 164 -10.99 -8.92 -4.11
N PRO A 165 -11.80 -9.97 -4.36
CA PRO A 165 -12.54 -10.69 -3.34
C PRO A 165 -11.61 -11.62 -2.54
N MET A 166 -10.85 -11.06 -1.60
CA MET A 166 -9.73 -11.69 -0.91
C MET A 166 -10.07 -13.05 -0.31
N LYS A 167 -11.17 -13.14 0.46
CA LYS A 167 -11.56 -14.38 1.14
C LYS A 167 -11.83 -15.52 0.17
N SER A 168 -12.66 -15.29 -0.85
CA SER A 168 -13.02 -16.33 -1.81
C SER A 168 -11.84 -16.79 -2.67
N LEU A 169 -10.87 -15.89 -2.94
CA LEU A 169 -9.66 -16.25 -3.64
C LEU A 169 -8.69 -17.04 -2.74
N ASN A 170 -8.59 -16.71 -1.46
CA ASN A 170 -7.79 -17.49 -0.51
C ASN A 170 -8.34 -18.92 -0.36
N GLU A 171 -9.66 -19.06 -0.20
CA GLU A 171 -10.31 -20.37 -0.13
C GLU A 171 -10.06 -21.18 -1.41
N PHE A 172 -10.25 -20.57 -2.57
CA PHE A 172 -10.00 -21.22 -3.84
C PHE A 172 -8.53 -21.63 -4.03
N ALA A 173 -7.59 -20.76 -3.66
CA ALA A 173 -6.16 -21.07 -3.75
C ALA A 173 -5.78 -22.24 -2.83
N GLU A 174 -6.30 -22.27 -1.60
CA GLU A 174 -6.06 -23.36 -0.66
C GLU A 174 -6.57 -24.71 -1.18
N GLU A 175 -7.79 -24.75 -1.74
CA GLU A 175 -8.37 -25.95 -2.37
C GLU A 175 -7.51 -26.47 -3.55
N ASN A 176 -6.74 -25.58 -4.18
CA ASN A 176 -5.84 -25.89 -5.29
C ASN A 176 -4.35 -25.92 -4.92
N ASN A 177 -4.00 -26.26 -3.67
CA ASN A 177 -2.62 -26.37 -3.17
C ASN A 177 -1.77 -25.12 -3.46
N SER A 178 -2.37 -23.95 -3.40
CA SER A 178 -1.75 -22.67 -3.70
C SER A 178 -1.80 -21.73 -2.51
N ILE A 179 -0.89 -20.77 -2.46
CA ILE A 179 -0.87 -19.70 -1.46
C ILE A 179 -0.86 -18.35 -2.18
N ILE A 180 -1.77 -17.46 -1.78
CA ILE A 180 -1.73 -16.07 -2.23
C ILE A 180 -0.94 -15.23 -1.24
N VAL A 181 0.04 -14.51 -1.76
CA VAL A 181 0.77 -13.43 -1.09
C VAL A 181 0.10 -12.13 -1.50
N TRP A 182 -0.54 -11.45 -0.57
CA TRP A 182 -1.25 -10.21 -0.83
C TRP A 182 -0.38 -8.98 -0.61
N ASP A 183 -0.24 -8.11 -1.61
CA ASP A 183 0.22 -6.74 -1.41
C ASP A 183 -0.96 -5.84 -1.00
N LEU A 184 -0.92 -5.36 0.23
CA LEU A 184 -1.94 -4.52 0.86
C LEU A 184 -1.63 -3.01 0.73
N SER A 185 -0.62 -2.63 -0.04
CA SER A 185 -0.10 -1.24 -0.08
C SER A 185 -1.15 -0.18 -0.46
N HIS A 186 -2.16 -0.52 -1.26
CA HIS A 186 -3.27 0.37 -1.59
C HIS A 186 -4.55 0.09 -0.78
N ALA A 187 -4.51 -0.87 0.13
CA ALA A 187 -5.65 -1.31 0.91
C ALA A 187 -5.52 -0.97 2.41
N ALA A 188 -4.31 -1.18 2.99
CA ALA A 188 -4.07 -0.90 4.40
C ALA A 188 -4.36 0.56 4.76
N GLY A 189 -5.25 0.76 5.74
CA GLY A 189 -5.70 2.07 6.20
C GLY A 189 -6.96 2.63 5.51
N VAL A 190 -7.51 1.96 4.47
CA VAL A 190 -8.73 2.41 3.77
C VAL A 190 -9.71 1.31 3.40
N VAL A 191 -9.26 0.06 3.37
CA VAL A 191 -10.11 -1.13 3.23
C VAL A 191 -10.22 -1.78 4.60
N ASP A 192 -11.41 -2.21 4.98
CA ASP A 192 -11.67 -2.96 6.21
C ASP A 192 -11.19 -4.40 5.99
N ILE A 193 -9.93 -4.65 6.37
CA ILE A 193 -9.26 -5.93 6.21
C ILE A 193 -9.28 -6.65 7.55
N ASP A 194 -9.66 -7.93 7.52
CA ASP A 194 -9.44 -8.86 8.60
C ASP A 194 -8.69 -10.08 8.04
N LEU A 195 -7.42 -10.20 8.40
CA LEU A 195 -6.53 -11.23 7.86
C LEU A 195 -6.92 -12.63 8.31
N HIS A 196 -7.47 -12.78 9.53
CA HIS A 196 -7.98 -14.06 10.02
C HIS A 196 -9.30 -14.45 9.35
N LEU A 197 -10.30 -13.55 9.32
CA LEU A 197 -11.60 -13.82 8.70
C LEU A 197 -11.50 -14.05 7.19
N SER A 198 -10.53 -13.42 6.54
CA SER A 198 -10.25 -13.65 5.12
C SER A 198 -9.40 -14.90 4.85
N LYS A 199 -9.01 -15.65 5.88
CA LYS A 199 -8.13 -16.83 5.78
C LYS A 199 -6.81 -16.55 5.04
N THR A 200 -6.28 -15.36 5.24
CA THR A 200 -5.01 -14.94 4.62
C THR A 200 -3.86 -15.70 5.25
N LYS A 201 -2.99 -16.25 4.44
CA LYS A 201 -1.79 -16.95 4.91
C LYS A 201 -0.58 -16.03 4.95
N ILE A 202 -0.42 -15.17 3.95
CA ILE A 202 0.73 -14.27 3.81
C ILE A 202 0.27 -12.95 3.20
N ALA A 203 0.73 -11.86 3.78
CA ALA A 203 0.54 -10.52 3.24
C ALA A 203 1.73 -9.61 3.55
N LEU A 204 1.82 -8.52 2.83
CA LEU A 204 2.74 -7.42 3.08
C LEU A 204 2.08 -6.11 2.69
N GLY A 205 2.68 -4.99 3.05
CA GLY A 205 2.17 -3.69 2.61
C GLY A 205 3.07 -2.55 3.08
N CYS A 206 3.00 -1.42 2.39
CA CYS A 206 3.69 -0.21 2.80
C CYS A 206 2.87 0.59 3.83
N THR A 207 3.54 1.42 4.60
CA THR A 207 2.89 2.27 5.62
C THR A 207 2.87 3.75 5.26
N TYR A 208 3.61 4.16 4.21
CA TYR A 208 3.74 5.58 3.84
C TYR A 208 2.56 6.15 3.04
N LYS A 209 1.62 5.30 2.56
CA LYS A 209 0.43 5.73 1.82
C LYS A 209 -0.71 6.11 2.77
N PHE A 210 -1.83 5.38 2.75
CA PHE A 210 -3.02 5.68 3.56
C PHE A 210 -2.81 5.57 5.08
N LEU A 211 -1.77 4.85 5.52
CA LEU A 211 -1.37 4.80 6.93
C LEU A 211 -0.54 6.02 7.38
N ASN A 212 -0.19 6.93 6.47
CA ASN A 212 0.47 8.21 6.76
C ASN A 212 1.80 8.08 7.52
N GLY A 213 2.56 7.00 7.30
CA GLY A 213 3.82 6.73 7.99
C GLY A 213 4.99 7.61 7.59
N GLY A 214 4.82 8.44 6.55
CA GLY A 214 5.85 9.35 6.04
C GLY A 214 6.73 8.74 4.94
N PRO A 215 7.51 9.57 4.23
CA PRO A 215 8.35 9.13 3.12
C PRO A 215 9.41 8.14 3.59
N GLY A 216 9.51 6.99 2.91
CA GLY A 216 10.45 5.93 3.27
C GLY A 216 10.09 5.15 4.54
N ALA A 217 8.88 5.30 5.06
CA ALA A 217 8.43 4.52 6.21
C ALA A 217 8.54 3.01 5.95
N PRO A 218 8.95 2.23 6.97
CA PRO A 218 9.06 0.79 6.85
C PRO A 218 7.76 0.12 6.45
N ALA A 219 7.88 -0.96 5.70
CA ALA A 219 6.76 -1.83 5.35
C ALA A 219 6.46 -2.82 6.48
N PHE A 220 5.42 -3.61 6.30
CA PHE A 220 5.11 -4.72 7.19
C PHE A 220 4.96 -6.02 6.41
N ILE A 221 5.13 -7.14 7.10
CA ILE A 221 4.75 -8.48 6.66
C ILE A 221 3.78 -9.09 7.65
N TYR A 222 2.91 -9.94 7.12
CA TYR A 222 2.04 -10.83 7.89
C TYR A 222 2.30 -12.27 7.43
N ILE A 223 2.49 -13.17 8.40
CA ILE A 223 2.60 -14.60 8.17
C ILE A 223 1.70 -15.28 9.19
N GLN A 224 0.72 -16.06 8.71
CA GLN A 224 -0.14 -16.85 9.57
C GLN A 224 0.70 -17.75 10.49
N LYS A 225 0.35 -17.80 11.75
CA LYS A 225 1.11 -18.44 12.84
C LYS A 225 1.65 -19.83 12.52
N ASP A 226 0.81 -20.69 11.94
CA ASP A 226 1.17 -22.07 11.59
C ASP A 226 2.22 -22.18 10.48
N LEU A 227 2.46 -21.12 9.73
CA LEU A 227 3.46 -21.06 8.66
C LEU A 227 4.81 -20.52 9.15
N ILE A 228 4.86 -19.75 10.21
CA ILE A 228 6.08 -19.05 10.66
C ILE A 228 7.23 -20.04 10.88
N THR A 229 6.97 -21.18 11.52
CA THR A 229 8.00 -22.18 11.82
C THR A 229 8.48 -22.95 10.58
N LYS A 230 7.67 -22.96 9.51
CA LYS A 230 7.97 -23.65 8.25
C LYS A 230 8.74 -22.77 7.26
N LEU A 231 8.78 -21.46 7.52
CA LEU A 231 9.42 -20.48 6.64
C LEU A 231 10.72 -19.95 7.25
N HIS A 232 11.73 -19.82 6.40
CA HIS A 232 13.03 -19.30 6.79
C HIS A 232 13.36 -18.04 5.98
N SER A 233 13.71 -16.95 6.69
CA SER A 233 14.17 -15.73 6.02
C SER A 233 15.46 -16.02 5.21
N PRO A 234 15.54 -15.58 3.95
CA PRO A 234 16.76 -15.68 3.17
C PRO A 234 17.86 -14.72 3.66
N ILE A 235 17.49 -13.73 4.47
CA ILE A 235 18.42 -12.76 5.05
C ILE A 235 18.58 -13.10 6.54
N GLN A 236 19.71 -13.72 6.86
CA GLN A 236 20.08 -14.08 8.23
C GLN A 236 20.80 -12.89 8.88
N GLY A 237 20.04 -11.86 9.22
CA GLY A 237 20.60 -10.68 9.85
C GLY A 237 20.66 -10.79 11.38
N TRP A 238 21.47 -9.95 12.01
CA TRP A 238 21.75 -10.04 13.43
C TRP A 238 20.51 -9.81 14.33
N PHE A 239 19.55 -8.96 13.90
CA PHE A 239 18.30 -8.77 14.64
C PHE A 239 17.33 -9.96 14.54
N GLY A 240 17.48 -10.80 13.52
CA GLY A 240 16.75 -12.06 13.37
C GLY A 240 17.36 -13.23 14.15
N HIS A 241 18.46 -13.01 14.88
CA HIS A 241 19.08 -14.02 15.74
C HIS A 241 18.31 -14.19 17.05
N GLN A 242 18.31 -15.39 17.63
CA GLN A 242 17.65 -15.69 18.92
C GLN A 242 18.12 -14.79 20.06
N SER A 243 19.41 -14.48 20.10
CA SER A 243 20.05 -13.59 21.08
C SER A 243 20.92 -12.56 20.34
N PRO A 244 20.32 -11.48 19.79
CA PRO A 244 21.04 -10.57 18.88
C PRO A 244 22.22 -9.85 19.53
N PHE A 245 22.18 -9.64 20.85
CA PHE A 245 23.22 -8.91 21.58
C PHE A 245 24.32 -9.80 22.17
N ASP A 246 24.22 -11.13 22.00
CA ASP A 246 25.29 -12.06 22.39
C ASP A 246 26.41 -12.11 21.31
N PHE A 247 26.14 -11.61 20.11
CA PHE A 247 27.06 -11.56 18.97
C PHE A 247 27.76 -12.90 18.69
N SER A 248 27.08 -14.02 18.97
CA SER A 248 27.57 -15.36 18.71
C SER A 248 27.67 -15.63 17.20
N LEU A 249 28.72 -16.34 16.75
CA LEU A 249 28.95 -16.56 15.32
C LEU A 249 27.96 -17.53 14.66
N PRO A 250 27.55 -18.67 15.28
CA PRO A 250 26.52 -19.51 14.70
C PRO A 250 25.17 -18.78 14.67
N TYR A 251 24.59 -18.64 13.49
CA TYR A 251 23.26 -18.07 13.39
C TYR A 251 22.20 -19.06 13.87
N ILE A 252 21.47 -18.66 14.88
CA ILE A 252 20.29 -19.38 15.38
C ILE A 252 19.10 -18.43 15.17
N PRO A 253 18.09 -18.80 14.32
CA PRO A 253 16.97 -17.94 14.06
C PRO A 253 16.15 -17.69 15.33
N ALA A 254 15.66 -16.48 15.50
CA ALA A 254 14.74 -16.13 16.56
C ALA A 254 13.45 -16.97 16.49
N GLU A 255 12.79 -17.14 17.61
CA GLU A 255 11.46 -17.74 17.66
C GLU A 255 10.40 -16.81 17.03
N GLY A 256 9.32 -17.41 16.55
CA GLY A 256 8.22 -16.66 15.94
C GLY A 256 8.63 -15.87 14.71
N ILE A 257 7.88 -14.80 14.43
CA ILE A 257 8.05 -13.98 13.23
C ILE A 257 9.33 -13.13 13.27
N SER A 258 9.95 -12.93 14.44
CA SER A 258 11.19 -12.17 14.59
C SER A 258 12.37 -12.77 13.80
N ARG A 259 12.30 -14.05 13.39
CA ARG A 259 13.26 -14.64 12.43
C ARG A 259 13.31 -13.93 11.07
N PHE A 260 12.31 -13.10 10.77
CA PHE A 260 12.26 -12.27 9.57
C PHE A 260 12.86 -10.87 9.75
N ASP A 261 13.33 -10.51 10.96
CA ASP A 261 14.15 -9.33 11.13
C ASP A 261 15.51 -9.53 10.43
N ALA A 262 16.07 -8.45 9.93
CA ALA A 262 17.38 -8.49 9.28
C ALA A 262 18.39 -7.60 10.04
N GLY A 263 18.37 -6.32 9.78
CA GLY A 263 19.30 -5.36 10.36
C GLY A 263 18.71 -4.52 11.47
N THR A 264 19.45 -3.48 11.84
CA THR A 264 19.03 -2.46 12.79
C THR A 264 17.70 -1.82 12.35
N PRO A 265 16.70 -1.72 13.22
CA PRO A 265 15.44 -1.06 12.90
C PRO A 265 15.62 0.40 12.49
N GLN A 266 14.79 0.87 11.54
CA GLN A 266 14.79 2.23 11.03
C GLN A 266 14.08 3.18 12.03
N VAL A 267 14.71 3.44 13.18
CA VAL A 267 14.10 4.08 14.35
C VAL A 267 13.34 5.37 14.04
N LEU A 268 13.96 6.34 13.35
CA LEU A 268 13.30 7.63 13.07
C LEU A 268 12.05 7.46 12.18
N SER A 269 12.09 6.55 11.20
CA SER A 269 10.96 6.25 10.35
C SER A 269 9.86 5.50 11.10
N LEU A 270 10.21 4.60 12.01
CA LEU A 270 9.26 3.90 12.89
C LEU A 270 8.54 4.88 13.82
N ILE A 271 9.25 5.85 14.39
CA ILE A 271 8.67 6.91 15.22
C ILE A 271 7.68 7.75 14.41
N ALA A 272 8.05 8.13 13.17
CA ALA A 272 7.16 8.88 12.30
C ALA A 272 5.86 8.13 11.97
N MET A 273 5.98 6.82 11.76
CA MET A 273 4.87 5.95 11.36
C MET A 273 3.81 5.80 12.45
N GLU A 274 4.20 5.82 13.71
CA GLU A 274 3.31 5.54 14.86
C GLU A 274 2.11 6.48 14.88
N ALA A 275 2.31 7.78 14.68
CA ALA A 275 1.24 8.77 14.70
C ALA A 275 0.17 8.54 13.61
N GLY A 276 0.56 8.09 12.43
CA GLY A 276 -0.39 7.77 11.34
C GLY A 276 -1.26 6.57 11.68
N ILE A 277 -0.66 5.51 12.25
CA ILE A 277 -1.39 4.32 12.69
C ILE A 277 -2.35 4.68 13.84
N ASP A 278 -1.92 5.46 14.81
CA ASP A 278 -2.76 5.89 15.94
C ASP A 278 -3.99 6.69 15.47
N LEU A 279 -3.84 7.55 14.47
CA LEU A 279 -4.98 8.25 13.88
C LEU A 279 -5.95 7.30 13.18
N SER A 280 -5.44 6.27 12.49
CA SER A 280 -6.26 5.26 11.83
C SER A 280 -7.03 4.41 12.86
N LEU A 281 -6.39 3.97 13.94
CA LEU A 281 -7.01 3.25 15.05
C LEU A 281 -8.07 4.12 15.75
N LYS A 282 -7.75 5.38 16.02
CA LYS A 282 -8.68 6.34 16.66
C LYS A 282 -9.94 6.57 15.82
N ALA A 283 -9.80 6.65 14.50
CA ALA A 283 -10.93 6.80 13.57
C ALA A 283 -11.76 5.51 13.44
N GLY A 284 -11.09 4.35 13.55
CA GLY A 284 -11.65 3.03 13.33
C GLY A 284 -11.74 2.68 11.85
N ILE A 285 -11.18 1.52 11.47
CA ILE A 285 -11.08 1.14 10.05
C ILE A 285 -12.44 1.00 9.37
N THR A 286 -13.45 0.49 10.07
CA THR A 286 -14.82 0.36 9.55
C THR A 286 -15.42 1.73 9.21
N ASN A 287 -15.20 2.75 10.07
CA ASN A 287 -15.65 4.12 9.79
C ASN A 287 -14.89 4.75 8.62
N ILE A 288 -13.59 4.51 8.54
CA ILE A 288 -12.75 4.96 7.42
C ILE A 288 -13.25 4.32 6.12
N ARG A 289 -13.49 3.00 6.12
CA ARG A 289 -14.01 2.28 4.95
C ARG A 289 -15.39 2.78 4.51
N LYS A 290 -16.30 2.97 5.46
CA LYS A 290 -17.62 3.53 5.16
C LYS A 290 -17.49 4.89 4.48
N LYS A 291 -16.72 5.82 5.07
CA LYS A 291 -16.49 7.14 4.50
C LYS A 291 -15.79 7.07 3.12
N SER A 292 -14.85 6.13 2.92
CA SER A 292 -14.23 5.88 1.63
C SER A 292 -15.24 5.51 0.55
N LYS A 293 -16.16 4.59 0.86
CA LYS A 293 -17.25 4.20 -0.04
C LYS A 293 -18.15 5.39 -0.40
N ASP A 294 -18.59 6.14 0.60
CA ASP A 294 -19.45 7.31 0.42
C ASP A 294 -18.75 8.40 -0.41
N GLN A 295 -17.47 8.68 -0.11
CA GLN A 295 -16.69 9.70 -0.82
C GLN A 295 -16.38 9.30 -2.26
N THR A 296 -16.03 8.04 -2.52
CA THR A 296 -15.79 7.57 -3.89
C THR A 296 -17.08 7.55 -4.72
N ALA A 297 -18.22 7.20 -4.12
CA ALA A 297 -19.52 7.30 -4.79
C ALA A 297 -19.86 8.74 -5.14
N TYR A 298 -19.75 9.66 -4.17
CA TYR A 298 -19.98 11.09 -4.40
C TYR A 298 -19.06 11.67 -5.49
N MET A 299 -17.77 11.27 -5.50
CA MET A 299 -16.85 11.69 -6.55
C MET A 299 -17.28 11.18 -7.92
N ILE A 300 -17.70 9.91 -8.02
CA ILE A 300 -18.18 9.30 -9.28
C ILE A 300 -19.42 10.03 -9.79
N ASP A 301 -20.39 10.34 -8.94
CA ASP A 301 -21.60 11.09 -9.32
C ASP A 301 -21.27 12.50 -9.84
N LEU A 302 -20.30 13.18 -9.21
CA LEU A 302 -19.83 14.49 -9.67
C LEU A 302 -19.10 14.38 -11.03
N ILE A 303 -18.30 13.37 -11.22
CA ILE A 303 -17.58 13.13 -12.48
C ILE A 303 -18.59 12.83 -13.60
N ASP A 304 -19.51 11.93 -13.38
CA ASP A 304 -20.53 11.58 -14.35
C ASP A 304 -21.33 12.81 -14.81
N SER A 305 -21.78 13.62 -13.87
CA SER A 305 -22.58 14.80 -14.18
C SER A 305 -21.80 15.98 -14.78
N LYS A 306 -20.50 16.13 -14.44
CA LYS A 306 -19.73 17.34 -14.75
C LYS A 306 -18.57 17.13 -15.72
N LEU A 307 -17.95 15.95 -15.74
CA LEU A 307 -16.74 15.68 -16.52
C LEU A 307 -16.98 14.69 -17.67
N THR A 308 -17.89 13.75 -17.53
CA THR A 308 -18.27 12.85 -18.64
C THR A 308 -18.75 13.62 -19.88
N PRO A 309 -19.54 14.71 -19.76
CA PRO A 309 -19.87 15.56 -20.92
C PRO A 309 -18.67 16.28 -21.56
N LEU A 310 -17.52 16.32 -20.87
CA LEU A 310 -16.28 16.91 -21.33
C LEU A 310 -15.28 15.88 -21.88
N GLY A 311 -15.73 14.61 -22.02
CA GLY A 311 -14.95 13.53 -22.64
C GLY A 311 -14.15 12.66 -21.66
N PHE A 312 -14.35 12.82 -20.35
CA PHE A 312 -13.73 11.91 -19.37
C PHE A 312 -14.50 10.58 -19.27
N GLU A 313 -13.75 9.50 -19.18
CA GLU A 313 -14.24 8.15 -18.89
C GLU A 313 -13.84 7.74 -17.46
N ILE A 314 -14.74 7.06 -16.73
CA ILE A 314 -14.46 6.53 -15.38
C ILE A 314 -13.94 5.10 -15.56
N GLU A 315 -12.72 4.85 -15.08
CA GLU A 315 -12.05 3.56 -15.19
C GLU A 315 -12.05 2.77 -13.87
N THR A 316 -12.48 3.39 -12.78
CA THR A 316 -12.68 2.72 -11.50
C THR A 316 -14.03 1.96 -11.50
N PRO A 317 -14.10 0.77 -10.89
CA PRO A 317 -15.36 0.04 -10.75
C PRO A 317 -16.45 0.88 -10.08
N LEU A 318 -17.65 0.86 -10.65
CA LEU A 318 -18.79 1.62 -10.13
C LEU A 318 -19.38 0.99 -8.87
N SER A 319 -19.24 -0.33 -8.68
CA SER A 319 -19.64 -1.02 -7.45
C SER A 319 -18.74 -0.64 -6.29
N GLN A 320 -19.34 -0.21 -5.17
CA GLN A 320 -18.62 0.16 -3.96
C GLN A 320 -17.87 -1.01 -3.32
N GLU A 321 -18.32 -2.24 -3.57
CA GLU A 321 -17.70 -3.44 -3.04
C GLU A 321 -16.49 -3.89 -3.88
N GLU A 322 -16.40 -3.43 -5.11
CA GLU A 322 -15.32 -3.78 -6.05
C GLU A 322 -14.25 -2.71 -6.19
N ARG A 323 -14.24 -1.68 -5.33
CA ARG A 323 -13.23 -0.62 -5.41
C ARG A 323 -12.57 -0.24 -4.08
N GLY A 324 -11.33 0.21 -4.18
CA GLY A 324 -10.57 0.82 -3.10
C GLY A 324 -10.96 2.28 -2.83
N SER A 325 -9.98 3.14 -2.56
CA SER A 325 -10.19 4.53 -2.13
C SER A 325 -9.57 5.58 -3.08
N HIS A 326 -9.48 5.26 -4.37
CA HIS A 326 -9.16 6.25 -5.40
C HIS A 326 -10.10 6.09 -6.60
N VAL A 327 -10.26 7.16 -7.36
CA VAL A 327 -11.02 7.17 -8.59
C VAL A 327 -10.08 7.53 -9.73
N THR A 328 -10.12 6.75 -10.79
CA THR A 328 -9.28 6.93 -11.99
C THR A 328 -10.14 7.34 -13.15
N LEU A 329 -9.70 8.42 -13.78
CA LEU A 329 -10.30 8.99 -14.97
C LEU A 329 -9.36 8.80 -16.16
N LYS A 330 -9.94 8.63 -17.33
CA LYS A 330 -9.23 8.61 -18.60
C LYS A 330 -9.66 9.78 -19.47
N HIS A 331 -8.69 10.49 -20.04
CA HIS A 331 -8.88 11.54 -21.04
C HIS A 331 -7.56 11.80 -21.74
N GLN A 332 -7.57 12.19 -23.01
CA GLN A 332 -6.33 12.43 -23.77
C GLN A 332 -5.44 13.52 -23.11
N GLU A 333 -6.05 14.51 -22.50
CA GLU A 333 -5.37 15.64 -21.87
C GLU A 333 -5.11 15.44 -20.35
N CYS A 334 -5.26 14.24 -19.80
CA CYS A 334 -5.07 13.99 -18.35
C CYS A 334 -3.73 14.51 -17.83
N TRP A 335 -2.66 14.40 -18.61
CA TRP A 335 -1.35 14.94 -18.21
C TRP A 335 -1.38 16.45 -18.01
N ARG A 336 -1.85 17.20 -19.03
CA ARG A 336 -1.93 18.67 -18.96
C ARG A 336 -2.90 19.14 -17.89
N VAL A 337 -4.03 18.45 -17.75
CA VAL A 337 -5.01 18.72 -16.68
C VAL A 337 -4.39 18.50 -15.31
N CYS A 338 -3.67 17.40 -15.09
CA CYS A 338 -2.94 17.13 -13.87
C CYS A 338 -1.97 18.27 -13.52
N LYS A 339 -1.15 18.70 -14.50
CA LYS A 339 -0.18 19.76 -14.32
C LYS A 339 -0.86 21.12 -14.03
N ALA A 340 -1.97 21.44 -14.70
CA ALA A 340 -2.76 22.65 -14.44
C ALA A 340 -3.36 22.65 -13.03
N LEU A 341 -3.84 21.50 -12.54
CA LEU A 341 -4.33 21.32 -11.18
C LEU A 341 -3.26 21.62 -10.12
N ILE A 342 -2.04 21.08 -10.33
CA ILE A 342 -0.91 21.24 -9.41
C ILE A 342 -0.38 22.68 -9.40
N GLN A 343 -0.28 23.30 -10.56
CA GLN A 343 0.19 24.69 -10.66
C GLN A 343 -0.76 25.66 -9.96
N GLY A 344 -2.07 25.39 -10.02
CA GLY A 344 -3.11 26.26 -9.49
C GLY A 344 -3.01 27.68 -10.07
N LYS A 345 -4.00 28.15 -10.78
CA LYS A 345 -4.02 29.50 -11.29
C LYS A 345 -4.82 30.42 -10.38
N ASP A 346 -5.14 31.59 -10.88
CA ASP A 346 -5.85 32.73 -10.26
C ASP A 346 -7.11 32.37 -9.42
N SER A 347 -7.64 31.16 -9.59
CA SER A 347 -8.69 30.59 -8.73
C SER A 347 -8.24 30.36 -7.27
N GLY A 348 -6.93 30.41 -7.00
CA GLY A 348 -6.35 30.18 -5.69
C GLY A 348 -6.45 28.74 -5.16
N VAL A 349 -7.05 27.81 -5.90
CA VAL A 349 -7.20 26.39 -5.50
C VAL A 349 -6.20 25.52 -6.23
N LYS A 350 -5.31 24.89 -5.49
CA LYS A 350 -4.41 23.84 -5.99
C LYS A 350 -5.01 22.48 -5.67
N VAL A 351 -4.97 21.57 -6.63
CA VAL A 351 -5.31 20.16 -6.42
C VAL A 351 -4.08 19.33 -6.76
N ILE A 352 -3.69 18.46 -5.84
CA ILE A 352 -2.56 17.55 -6.05
C ILE A 352 -3.12 16.15 -6.30
N PRO A 353 -3.32 15.76 -7.56
CA PRO A 353 -3.67 14.40 -7.96
C PRO A 353 -2.41 13.66 -8.41
N ASP A 354 -2.60 12.48 -9.00
CA ASP A 354 -1.54 11.68 -9.60
C ASP A 354 -1.86 11.34 -11.06
N PHE A 355 -0.84 11.33 -11.92
CA PHE A 355 -0.97 10.92 -13.31
C PHE A 355 -0.36 9.53 -13.54
N ARG A 356 -1.05 8.69 -14.30
CA ARG A 356 -0.52 7.39 -14.75
C ARG A 356 -0.58 7.26 -16.27
N PRO A 357 0.54 6.89 -16.93
CA PRO A 357 0.52 6.61 -18.35
C PRO A 357 -0.49 5.49 -18.70
N PRO A 358 -1.10 5.52 -19.91
CA PRO A 358 -0.85 6.56 -20.90
C PRO A 358 -1.62 7.86 -20.68
N ASN A 359 -2.84 7.82 -20.12
CA ASN A 359 -3.79 8.94 -20.08
C ASN A 359 -4.74 8.87 -18.88
N TYR A 360 -4.23 8.50 -17.69
CA TYR A 360 -5.02 8.35 -16.50
C TYR A 360 -4.73 9.44 -15.47
N LEU A 361 -5.79 10.07 -14.97
CA LEU A 361 -5.76 10.95 -13.81
C LEU A 361 -6.32 10.18 -12.62
N ARG A 362 -5.52 9.96 -11.56
CA ARG A 362 -5.97 9.32 -10.33
C ARG A 362 -6.23 10.35 -9.25
N LEU A 363 -7.36 10.21 -8.59
CA LEU A 363 -7.82 11.05 -7.48
C LEU A 363 -7.89 10.18 -6.23
N GLY A 364 -6.80 10.18 -5.45
CA GLY A 364 -6.65 9.36 -4.25
C GLY A 364 -7.32 9.99 -3.03
N ILE A 365 -8.39 9.38 -2.56
CA ILE A 365 -9.15 9.84 -1.40
C ILE A 365 -8.62 9.17 -0.14
N ALA A 366 -8.07 9.96 0.78
CA ALA A 366 -7.76 9.48 2.13
C ALA A 366 -8.84 9.98 3.10
N PRO A 367 -9.81 9.14 3.49
CA PRO A 367 -10.99 9.55 4.25
C PRO A 367 -10.66 10.23 5.58
N ILE A 368 -9.50 9.91 6.14
CA ILE A 368 -9.07 10.45 7.44
C ILE A 368 -8.84 11.97 7.40
N TYR A 369 -8.52 12.55 6.22
CA TYR A 369 -8.30 13.99 6.08
C TYR A 369 -9.04 14.64 4.90
N THR A 370 -9.49 13.90 3.90
CA THR A 370 -10.25 14.43 2.76
C THR A 370 -11.71 14.69 3.17
N SER A 371 -12.25 15.85 2.84
CA SER A 371 -13.66 16.19 3.05
C SER A 371 -14.47 16.07 1.74
N PHE A 372 -15.81 16.01 1.84
CA PHE A 372 -16.70 16.07 0.68
C PHE A 372 -16.60 17.40 -0.06
N VAL A 373 -16.34 18.48 0.68
CA VAL A 373 -16.11 19.81 0.08
C VAL A 373 -14.83 19.84 -0.75
N ASP A 374 -13.75 19.17 -0.29
CA ASP A 374 -12.52 19.05 -1.06
C ASP A 374 -12.78 18.33 -2.40
N ILE A 375 -13.56 17.25 -2.36
CA ILE A 375 -13.95 16.50 -3.56
C ILE A 375 -14.72 17.38 -4.54
N LEU A 376 -15.75 18.09 -4.05
CA LEU A 376 -16.53 18.99 -4.89
C LEU A 376 -15.64 20.05 -5.54
N ARG A 377 -14.82 20.75 -4.74
CA ARG A 377 -13.91 21.80 -5.25
C ARG A 377 -12.89 21.26 -6.24
N ALA A 378 -12.37 20.05 -6.02
CA ALA A 378 -11.43 19.42 -6.95
C ALA A 378 -12.10 19.13 -8.31
N ILE A 379 -13.29 18.55 -8.32
CA ILE A 379 -14.03 18.25 -9.56
C ILE A 379 -14.45 19.54 -10.28
N GLU A 380 -14.90 20.56 -9.55
CA GLU A 380 -15.18 21.87 -10.15
C GLU A 380 -13.93 22.50 -10.79
N ARG A 381 -12.76 22.36 -10.16
CA ARG A 381 -11.50 22.84 -10.72
C ARG A 381 -11.10 22.09 -12.00
N VAL A 382 -11.27 20.75 -12.05
CA VAL A 382 -11.06 19.98 -13.30
C VAL A 382 -12.00 20.51 -14.39
N LYS A 383 -13.27 20.68 -14.09
CA LYS A 383 -14.27 21.23 -15.03
C LYS A 383 -13.87 22.62 -15.54
N GLU A 384 -13.45 23.51 -14.65
CA GLU A 384 -12.99 24.86 -15.00
C GLU A 384 -11.82 24.81 -15.99
N ILE A 385 -10.77 24.01 -15.70
CA ILE A 385 -9.61 23.84 -16.56
C ILE A 385 -10.04 23.40 -17.98
N MET A 386 -10.99 22.49 -18.08
CA MET A 386 -11.49 21.98 -19.36
C MET A 386 -12.30 23.02 -20.12
N VAL A 387 -13.24 23.71 -19.45
CA VAL A 387 -14.13 24.70 -20.07
C VAL A 387 -13.36 25.93 -20.53
N THR A 388 -12.41 26.40 -19.72
CA THR A 388 -11.55 27.54 -20.07
C THR A 388 -10.39 27.19 -20.99
N GLN A 389 -10.22 25.89 -21.28
CA GLN A 389 -9.11 25.37 -22.06
C GLN A 389 -7.72 25.75 -21.51
N GLU A 390 -7.63 25.97 -20.21
CA GLU A 390 -6.40 26.35 -19.52
C GLU A 390 -5.25 25.36 -19.77
N TYR A 391 -5.57 24.09 -19.92
CA TYR A 391 -4.60 23.02 -20.20
C TYR A 391 -3.81 23.20 -21.49
N PHE A 392 -4.28 23.98 -22.48
CA PHE A 392 -3.52 24.27 -23.69
C PHE A 392 -2.27 25.14 -23.44
N ASN A 393 -2.26 25.87 -22.33
CA ASN A 393 -1.10 26.69 -21.94
C ASN A 393 -0.03 25.85 -21.22
N ILE A 394 -0.28 24.56 -21.01
CA ILE A 394 0.63 23.64 -20.34
C ILE A 394 1.44 22.88 -21.38
N ASP A 395 2.76 22.83 -21.19
CA ASP A 395 3.65 22.03 -22.04
C ASP A 395 3.46 20.52 -21.81
N ASN A 396 3.97 19.73 -22.76
CA ASN A 396 3.93 18.27 -22.68
C ASN A 396 5.15 17.65 -21.99
N GLU A 397 6.07 18.45 -21.45
CA GLU A 397 7.21 17.92 -20.73
C GLU A 397 6.76 17.21 -19.46
N ARG A 398 7.19 15.97 -19.30
CA ARG A 398 6.84 15.12 -18.17
C ARG A 398 8.04 14.97 -17.25
N PRO A 399 7.98 15.46 -15.99
CA PRO A 399 8.99 15.13 -15.00
C PRO A 399 8.91 13.64 -14.64
N THR A 400 9.91 13.15 -13.91
CA THR A 400 9.96 11.74 -13.46
C THR A 400 8.81 11.40 -12.50
N VAL A 401 8.35 12.39 -11.74
CA VAL A 401 7.22 12.27 -10.77
C VAL A 401 6.28 13.45 -10.99
N THR A 402 4.99 13.24 -10.82
CA THR A 402 3.95 14.30 -10.92
C THR A 402 4.04 15.31 -9.78
#